data_47a221fdd32ad3d422cc8ae2bea9b1a6
#
_entry.id   47a221fdd32ad3d422cc8ae2bea9b1a6
#
_cell.length_a   1.000
_cell.length_b   1.000
_cell.length_c   1.000
_cell.angle_alpha   90.00
_cell.angle_beta   90.00
_cell.angle_gamma   90.00
#
_symmetry.space_group_name_H-M   'P 1'
#
loop_
_entity.id
_entity.type
_entity.pdbx_description
1 polymer ?
#
loop_
_entity_poly.entity_id
_entity_poly.type
_entity_poly.pdbx_seq_one_letter_code
_entity_poly.pdbx_strand_id
1 'polypeptide(L)'
;VALSVTNQLQQEKVSVSGKKLWDDSNNNDGKRPASIVVRLLADGVEVQHKTVTAADNWEYTFSDLPKFSGNAEITYTVSEDAVPDYTTSINGFEITNQHAPEALSIPVKKVWVDDDNAQSLRPTSVHVRLYADGTQVDEFDLNAGNNWSHIFNGLPRYTAGREIEYTVKEDPIAHYTSSYSGSSATELTVTNTIEGKVSVPVTKKWIGAPADSVTIHLLADGVEVQSATLTAADNWQHTFSNLNQYNNGALINYTITEDAVDGYTTQITGDAANYVVTNTNMKTRDIPVTKVWENQEGDSAEIVLYRDGVEVDRVTITKADDWKHTFSNLEFYDKTDGHEYAYTISETPISGYTTQITGNQDDGFTVTNTAPVVPPTTPPTTPEPKKPGLPYTGDASGIASIVGAAALSLSGLGIALRRKNS
;
A
#
# COMPACT_ATOMS: atom_id res chain seq x y z
N VAL A 1 48.17 39.93 109.68
CA VAL A 1 47.95 39.62 108.29
C VAL A 1 47.58 38.13 108.26
N ALA A 2 46.33 37.77 107.93
CA ALA A 2 45.93 36.39 107.73
C ALA A 2 46.33 35.97 106.31
N LEU A 3 47.17 35.04 106.19
CA LEU A 3 47.52 34.36 104.91
C LEU A 3 46.45 33.31 104.64
N SER A 4 45.69 33.48 103.58
CA SER A 4 44.76 32.47 103.05
C SER A 4 45.46 31.70 101.94
N VAL A 5 45.55 30.37 102.05
CA VAL A 5 45.98 29.47 101.01
C VAL A 5 44.72 28.90 100.37
N THR A 6 44.47 29.20 99.06
CA THR A 6 43.35 28.65 98.30
C THR A 6 43.88 27.48 97.47
N ASN A 7 43.51 26.31 97.78
CA ASN A 7 43.75 25.13 96.92
C ASN A 7 42.66 25.04 95.91
N GLN A 8 43.05 25.17 94.60
CA GLN A 8 42.14 25.03 93.47
C GLN A 8 42.36 23.61 92.89
N LEU A 9 41.35 22.77 92.99
CA LEU A 9 41.41 21.44 92.37
C LEU A 9 41.33 21.62 90.85
N GLN A 10 42.33 21.20 90.13
CA GLN A 10 42.30 21.19 88.66
C GLN A 10 41.55 19.91 88.28
N GLN A 11 40.34 20.11 87.67
CA GLN A 11 39.51 19.02 87.28
C GLN A 11 40.12 18.29 86.08
N GLU A 12 40.26 16.97 86.10
CA GLU A 12 40.70 16.19 84.95
C GLU A 12 39.70 16.34 83.78
N LYS A 13 40.21 16.48 82.57
CA LYS A 13 39.46 16.62 81.33
C LYS A 13 39.73 15.45 80.41
N VAL A 14 38.71 15.07 79.66
CA VAL A 14 38.78 14.07 78.60
C VAL A 14 38.23 14.67 77.26
N SER A 15 38.49 13.96 76.17
CA SER A 15 37.92 14.27 74.86
C SER A 15 37.21 13.01 74.33
N VAL A 16 36.09 13.23 73.68
CA VAL A 16 35.32 12.21 72.91
C VAL A 16 35.44 12.52 71.44
N SER A 17 36.03 11.58 70.68
CA SER A 17 36.16 11.67 69.25
C SER A 17 35.47 10.49 68.59
N GLY A 18 34.79 10.75 67.46
CA GLY A 18 34.07 9.75 66.69
C GLY A 18 34.04 10.07 65.22
N LYS A 19 33.46 9.14 64.48
CA LYS A 19 33.31 9.25 63.04
C LYS A 19 31.91 8.82 62.64
N LYS A 20 31.36 9.51 61.64
CA LYS A 20 30.15 9.11 60.94
C LYS A 20 30.50 8.28 59.72
N LEU A 21 29.90 7.10 59.62
CA LEU A 21 29.99 6.23 58.45
C LEU A 21 28.64 6.16 57.75
N TRP A 22 28.69 6.00 56.43
CA TRP A 22 27.54 5.82 55.58
C TRP A 22 27.64 4.50 54.84
N ASP A 23 26.63 3.62 55.03
CA ASP A 23 26.44 2.36 54.33
C ASP A 23 25.21 2.52 53.42
N ASP A 24 25.39 3.18 52.26
CA ASP A 24 24.33 3.63 51.34
C ASP A 24 24.76 3.54 49.88
N SER A 25 25.65 2.61 49.54
CA SER A 25 26.18 2.44 48.18
C SER A 25 26.73 3.75 47.58
N ASN A 26 27.49 4.49 48.41
CA ASN A 26 28.07 5.78 48.05
C ASN A 26 27.03 6.83 47.65
N ASN A 27 25.93 6.91 48.42
CA ASN A 27 24.83 7.84 48.19
C ASN A 27 24.17 7.65 46.82
N ASN A 28 24.01 6.39 46.41
CA ASN A 28 23.45 6.06 45.07
C ASN A 28 22.08 6.69 44.83
N ASP A 29 21.22 6.68 45.86
CA ASP A 29 19.86 7.22 45.73
C ASP A 29 19.76 8.73 45.99
N GLY A 30 20.93 9.38 46.33
CA GLY A 30 20.97 10.81 46.61
C GLY A 30 20.32 11.21 47.95
N LYS A 31 20.07 10.28 48.84
CA LYS A 31 19.34 10.50 50.09
C LYS A 31 20.23 11.02 51.25
N ARG A 32 21.54 10.92 51.11
CA ARG A 32 22.47 11.37 52.16
C ARG A 32 22.33 12.87 52.39
N PRO A 33 22.04 13.34 53.63
CA PRO A 33 21.92 14.77 53.91
C PRO A 33 23.28 15.48 53.85
N ALA A 34 23.28 16.77 53.68
CA ALA A 34 24.50 17.57 53.70
C ALA A 34 25.17 17.63 55.08
N SER A 35 24.43 17.42 56.15
CA SER A 35 24.91 17.43 57.52
C SER A 35 24.07 16.55 58.41
N ILE A 36 24.68 16.12 59.54
CA ILE A 36 24.00 15.45 60.66
C ILE A 36 24.27 16.21 61.95
N VAL A 37 23.47 16.00 62.98
CA VAL A 37 23.71 16.49 64.31
C VAL A 37 24.07 15.34 65.26
N VAL A 38 25.25 15.39 65.82
CA VAL A 38 25.72 14.46 66.86
C VAL A 38 25.55 15.11 68.22
N ARG A 39 24.88 14.41 69.12
CA ARG A 39 24.65 14.86 70.50
C ARG A 39 25.55 14.07 71.43
N LEU A 40 26.26 14.77 72.31
CA LEU A 40 27.04 14.18 73.39
C LEU A 40 26.19 14.14 74.66
N LEU A 41 26.12 12.95 75.29
CA LEU A 41 25.41 12.74 76.48
C LEU A 41 26.43 12.39 77.64
N ALA A 42 26.29 13.02 78.80
CA ALA A 42 26.97 12.71 80.04
C ALA A 42 25.95 12.01 80.96
N ASP A 43 26.18 10.74 81.25
CA ASP A 43 25.30 9.91 82.11
C ASP A 43 23.81 9.94 81.55
N GLY A 44 23.68 9.95 80.20
CA GLY A 44 22.38 9.92 79.54
C GLY A 44 21.73 11.28 79.32
N VAL A 45 22.37 12.38 79.81
CA VAL A 45 21.84 13.75 79.63
C VAL A 45 22.69 14.47 78.58
N GLU A 46 22.04 15.12 77.61
CA GLU A 46 22.71 15.91 76.53
C GLU A 46 23.48 17.06 77.21
N VAL A 47 24.74 17.20 76.84
CA VAL A 47 25.62 18.25 77.34
C VAL A 47 26.21 19.15 76.28
N GLN A 48 26.36 18.60 75.07
CA GLN A 48 26.84 19.30 73.90
C GLN A 48 26.24 18.67 72.64
N HIS A 49 26.23 19.40 71.52
CA HIS A 49 25.98 18.84 70.20
C HIS A 49 26.91 19.49 69.20
N LYS A 50 27.05 18.82 68.02
CA LYS A 50 27.87 19.30 66.93
C LYS A 50 27.23 18.93 65.61
N THR A 51 27.17 19.88 64.65
CA THR A 51 26.83 19.62 63.24
C THR A 51 28.07 19.10 62.55
N VAL A 52 27.94 17.93 61.87
CA VAL A 52 29.03 17.26 61.18
C VAL A 52 28.68 17.14 59.69
N THR A 53 29.65 17.41 58.84
CA THR A 53 29.49 17.49 57.40
C THR A 53 30.61 16.75 56.66
N ALA A 54 30.47 16.65 55.31
CA ALA A 54 31.54 16.10 54.45
C ALA A 54 32.83 16.95 54.53
N ALA A 55 32.74 18.25 54.78
CA ALA A 55 33.90 19.12 54.96
C ALA A 55 34.74 18.79 56.21
N ASP A 56 34.09 18.21 57.21
CA ASP A 56 34.73 17.68 58.42
C ASP A 56 35.25 16.23 58.25
N ASN A 57 35.23 15.70 57.02
CA ASN A 57 35.45 14.27 56.73
C ASN A 57 34.53 13.33 57.53
N TRP A 58 33.34 13.86 57.93
CA TRP A 58 32.42 13.17 58.81
C TRP A 58 32.99 12.78 60.18
N GLU A 59 34.01 13.53 60.67
CA GLU A 59 34.65 13.34 61.97
C GLU A 59 34.22 14.43 62.95
N TYR A 60 34.19 14.08 64.21
CA TYR A 60 33.83 15.02 65.27
C TYR A 60 34.64 14.77 66.54
N THR A 61 34.86 15.84 67.28
CA THR A 61 35.55 15.79 68.61
C THR A 61 34.88 16.80 69.51
N PHE A 62 34.54 16.33 70.73
CA PHE A 62 34.15 17.12 71.85
C PHE A 62 35.33 17.19 72.81
N SER A 63 35.84 18.34 73.09
CA SER A 63 37.05 18.55 73.96
C SER A 63 36.71 19.18 75.29
N ASP A 64 37.64 19.19 76.19
CA ASP A 64 37.55 19.86 77.50
C ASP A 64 36.41 19.36 78.40
N LEU A 65 36.03 18.10 78.24
CA LEU A 65 34.92 17.51 79.01
C LEU A 65 35.39 17.13 80.40
N PRO A 66 34.59 17.37 81.47
CA PRO A 66 34.91 16.90 82.83
C PRO A 66 34.99 15.39 82.86
N LYS A 67 36.04 14.83 83.47
CA LYS A 67 36.14 13.38 83.67
C LYS A 67 35.23 12.87 84.76
N PHE A 68 35.01 13.68 85.81
CA PHE A 68 34.28 13.31 87.02
C PHE A 68 33.17 14.32 87.31
N SER A 69 32.06 13.81 87.90
CA SER A 69 31.00 14.60 88.52
C SER A 69 31.04 14.21 90.04
N GLY A 70 31.55 15.08 90.85
CA GLY A 70 31.91 14.75 92.25
C GLY A 70 33.00 13.68 92.24
N ASN A 71 32.74 12.51 92.81
CA ASN A 71 33.66 11.37 92.84
C ASN A 71 33.38 10.23 91.87
N ALA A 72 32.31 10.40 91.03
CA ALA A 72 31.94 9.41 90.02
C ALA A 72 32.50 9.78 88.66
N GLU A 73 33.05 8.84 87.91
CA GLU A 73 33.51 8.99 86.58
C GLU A 73 32.27 9.14 85.66
N ILE A 74 32.26 10.13 84.77
CA ILE A 74 31.16 10.40 83.84
C ILE A 74 31.24 9.45 82.65
N THR A 75 30.14 8.75 82.39
CA THR A 75 30.02 7.91 81.19
C THR A 75 29.51 8.75 80.01
N TYR A 76 30.38 8.99 79.05
CA TYR A 76 30.01 9.69 77.82
C TYR A 76 29.49 8.73 76.75
N THR A 77 28.35 9.07 76.10
CA THR A 77 27.81 8.37 74.99
C THR A 77 27.40 9.40 73.94
N VAL A 78 27.18 8.94 72.72
CA VAL A 78 26.69 9.80 71.62
C VAL A 78 25.38 9.29 71.11
N SER A 79 24.55 10.22 70.56
CA SER A 79 23.37 9.93 69.76
C SER A 79 23.37 10.79 68.51
N GLU A 80 22.60 10.45 67.53
CA GLU A 80 22.39 11.20 66.29
C GLU A 80 20.91 11.56 66.17
N ASP A 81 20.62 12.74 65.63
CA ASP A 81 19.26 13.08 65.23
C ASP A 81 18.84 12.18 64.06
N ALA A 82 17.59 11.72 64.07
CA ALA A 82 17.09 10.79 63.03
C ALA A 82 17.31 11.33 61.65
N VAL A 83 17.95 10.55 60.79
CA VAL A 83 18.11 10.84 59.35
C VAL A 83 17.02 10.09 58.60
N PRO A 84 16.15 10.77 57.85
CA PRO A 84 15.10 10.12 57.05
C PRO A 84 15.69 9.07 56.09
N ASP A 85 14.99 7.95 55.92
CA ASP A 85 15.37 6.82 55.06
C ASP A 85 16.63 6.03 55.50
N TYR A 86 17.20 6.35 56.67
CA TYR A 86 18.36 5.64 57.23
C TYR A 86 18.03 4.96 58.57
N THR A 87 18.67 3.81 58.76
CA THR A 87 18.75 3.15 60.11
C THR A 87 20.10 3.47 60.73
N THR A 88 20.09 4.00 61.94
CA THR A 88 21.32 4.37 62.65
C THR A 88 21.75 3.26 63.59
N SER A 89 23.02 2.91 63.59
CA SER A 89 23.67 2.07 64.58
C SER A 89 24.88 2.79 65.16
N ILE A 90 25.15 2.62 66.48
CA ILE A 90 26.22 3.30 67.18
C ILE A 90 27.09 2.24 67.94
N ASN A 91 28.37 2.26 67.65
CA ASN A 91 29.34 1.40 68.31
C ASN A 91 30.41 2.28 68.94
N GLY A 92 30.37 2.42 70.28
CA GLY A 92 31.17 3.39 71.00
C GLY A 92 30.85 4.82 70.53
N PHE A 93 31.78 5.44 69.85
CA PHE A 93 31.61 6.78 69.26
C PHE A 93 31.57 6.80 67.73
N GLU A 94 31.51 5.64 67.09
CA GLU A 94 31.31 5.48 65.71
C GLU A 94 29.81 5.36 65.38
N ILE A 95 29.29 6.22 64.48
CA ILE A 95 27.88 6.23 64.11
C ILE A 95 27.80 5.78 62.65
N THR A 96 27.05 4.69 62.36
CA THR A 96 26.80 4.21 61.00
C THR A 96 25.35 4.38 60.64
N ASN A 97 25.07 5.06 59.51
CA ASN A 97 23.75 5.09 58.91
C ASN A 97 23.71 4.20 57.68
N GLN A 98 22.73 3.30 57.65
CA GLN A 98 22.51 2.33 56.62
C GLN A 98 21.24 2.66 55.84
N HIS A 99 21.34 2.65 54.53
CA HIS A 99 20.23 2.78 53.58
C HIS A 99 20.40 1.77 52.46
N ALA A 100 19.35 0.96 52.21
CA ALA A 100 19.32 0.04 51.08
C ALA A 100 18.84 0.78 49.85
N PRO A 101 19.62 0.88 48.74
CA PRO A 101 19.20 1.53 47.53
C PRO A 101 17.89 0.97 46.95
N GLU A 102 17.07 1.83 46.42
CA GLU A 102 15.85 1.41 45.71
C GLU A 102 16.20 0.57 44.48
N ALA A 103 15.55 -0.57 44.35
CA ALA A 103 15.71 -1.47 43.21
C ALA A 103 14.42 -1.59 42.43
N LEU A 104 14.57 -1.74 41.10
CA LEU A 104 13.49 -1.95 40.16
C LEU A 104 13.45 -3.41 39.70
N SER A 105 12.25 -3.82 39.28
CA SER A 105 12.02 -5.01 38.46
C SER A 105 11.37 -4.52 37.15
N ILE A 106 12.04 -4.76 36.03
CA ILE A 106 11.62 -4.26 34.73
C ILE A 106 11.15 -5.44 33.88
N PRO A 107 9.82 -5.58 33.66
CA PRO A 107 9.31 -6.57 32.74
C PRO A 107 9.57 -6.15 31.28
N VAL A 108 9.96 -7.14 30.49
CA VAL A 108 10.16 -7.01 29.04
C VAL A 108 9.29 -8.03 28.33
N LYS A 109 8.60 -7.58 27.28
CA LYS A 109 7.72 -8.42 26.47
C LYS A 109 8.06 -8.28 25.00
N LYS A 110 8.03 -9.41 24.31
CA LYS A 110 8.11 -9.49 22.86
C LYS A 110 6.73 -9.58 22.26
N VAL A 111 6.46 -8.76 21.22
CA VAL A 111 5.23 -8.78 20.42
C VAL A 111 5.60 -9.07 18.97
N TRP A 112 4.83 -9.92 18.32
CA TRP A 112 4.97 -10.24 16.92
C TRP A 112 3.76 -9.70 16.13
N VAL A 113 4.01 -9.00 15.05
CA VAL A 113 3.02 -8.53 14.07
C VAL A 113 3.36 -9.21 12.75
N ASP A 114 2.94 -10.47 12.60
CA ASP A 114 3.34 -11.36 11.51
C ASP A 114 2.26 -12.39 11.13
N ASP A 115 0.97 -12.04 11.36
CA ASP A 115 -0.17 -12.90 11.08
C ASP A 115 -0.02 -14.30 11.69
N ASP A 116 0.37 -14.34 12.97
CA ASP A 116 0.66 -15.56 13.73
C ASP A 116 1.70 -16.47 13.07
N ASN A 117 2.79 -15.85 12.58
CA ASN A 117 3.89 -16.53 11.90
C ASN A 117 3.46 -17.22 10.58
N ALA A 118 2.50 -16.62 9.86
CA ALA A 118 1.96 -17.18 8.62
C ALA A 118 3.02 -17.46 7.54
N GLN A 119 4.17 -16.75 7.58
CA GLN A 119 5.27 -16.95 6.64
C GLN A 119 6.36 -17.92 7.18
N SER A 120 6.19 -18.43 8.41
CA SER A 120 7.14 -19.33 9.10
C SER A 120 8.57 -18.77 9.19
N LEU A 121 8.70 -17.45 9.34
CA LEU A 121 9.96 -16.73 9.40
C LEU A 121 10.36 -16.35 10.83
N ARG A 122 9.46 -16.54 11.82
CA ARG A 122 9.73 -16.23 13.22
C ARG A 122 10.84 -17.14 13.75
N PRO A 123 11.94 -16.59 14.29
CA PRO A 123 13.01 -17.40 14.88
C PRO A 123 12.54 -18.10 16.17
N THR A 124 13.25 -19.13 16.57
CA THR A 124 12.95 -19.88 17.80
C THR A 124 13.25 -19.08 19.07
N SER A 125 14.17 -18.10 19.01
CA SER A 125 14.51 -17.18 20.09
C SER A 125 14.99 -15.84 19.53
N VAL A 126 14.90 -14.80 20.36
CA VAL A 126 15.44 -13.47 20.08
C VAL A 126 16.31 -13.02 21.25
N HIS A 127 17.45 -12.41 20.96
CA HIS A 127 18.37 -11.90 21.96
C HIS A 127 18.06 -10.43 22.23
N VAL A 128 17.78 -10.11 23.51
CA VAL A 128 17.41 -8.77 23.98
C VAL A 128 18.45 -8.30 25.00
N ARG A 129 18.96 -7.08 24.83
CA ARG A 129 19.89 -6.42 25.72
C ARG A 129 19.21 -5.28 26.45
N LEU A 130 19.46 -5.21 27.78
CA LEU A 130 19.03 -4.11 28.63
C LEU A 130 20.13 -3.07 28.72
N TYR A 131 19.77 -1.81 28.62
CA TYR A 131 20.69 -0.67 28.76
C TYR A 131 20.23 0.23 29.89
N ALA A 132 21.19 0.68 30.71
CA ALA A 132 21.06 1.72 31.72
C ALA A 132 21.80 2.98 31.22
N ASP A 133 21.12 4.09 31.02
CA ASP A 133 21.70 5.33 30.48
C ASP A 133 22.57 5.10 29.22
N GLY A 134 22.12 4.20 28.33
CA GLY A 134 22.81 3.84 27.09
C GLY A 134 23.95 2.82 27.23
N THR A 135 24.29 2.38 28.45
CA THR A 135 25.29 1.32 28.69
C THR A 135 24.59 -0.03 28.90
N GLN A 136 25.02 -1.07 28.20
CA GLN A 136 24.47 -2.42 28.38
C GLN A 136 24.80 -2.91 29.79
N VAL A 137 23.77 -3.40 30.50
CA VAL A 137 23.89 -3.90 31.89
C VAL A 137 23.44 -5.32 32.06
N ASP A 138 22.57 -5.83 31.16
CA ASP A 138 22.06 -7.20 31.20
C ASP A 138 21.59 -7.64 29.81
N GLU A 139 21.31 -8.92 29.63
CA GLU A 139 20.79 -9.52 28.39
C GLU A 139 20.00 -10.79 28.67
N PHE A 140 19.07 -11.14 27.80
CA PHE A 140 18.26 -12.34 27.94
C PHE A 140 17.70 -12.82 26.58
N ASP A 141 17.53 -14.15 26.43
CA ASP A 141 16.90 -14.75 25.24
C ASP A 141 15.40 -14.97 25.47
N LEU A 142 14.58 -14.29 24.68
CA LEU A 142 13.14 -14.48 24.65
C LEU A 142 12.75 -15.56 23.64
N ASN A 143 11.86 -16.47 24.03
CA ASN A 143 11.40 -17.57 23.21
C ASN A 143 10.00 -18.04 23.65
N ALA A 144 9.43 -19.02 22.94
CA ALA A 144 8.12 -19.58 23.30
C ALA A 144 8.07 -20.23 24.68
N GLY A 145 9.20 -20.79 25.17
CA GLY A 145 9.28 -21.45 26.47
C GLY A 145 9.14 -20.48 27.63
N ASN A 146 9.53 -19.23 27.49
CA ASN A 146 9.33 -18.15 28.46
C ASN A 146 8.18 -17.20 28.08
N ASN A 147 7.26 -17.65 27.22
CA ASN A 147 6.13 -16.85 26.72
C ASN A 147 6.56 -15.49 26.14
N TRP A 148 7.74 -15.43 25.52
CA TRP A 148 8.28 -14.23 24.91
C TRP A 148 8.38 -13.06 25.90
N SER A 149 8.67 -13.34 27.19
CA SER A 149 8.76 -12.34 28.26
C SER A 149 9.87 -12.66 29.23
N HIS A 150 10.39 -11.62 29.90
CA HIS A 150 11.39 -11.71 30.95
C HIS A 150 11.23 -10.57 31.95
N ILE A 151 11.71 -10.75 33.20
CA ILE A 151 11.75 -9.68 34.18
C ILE A 151 13.19 -9.54 34.64
N PHE A 152 13.82 -8.42 34.33
CA PHE A 152 15.10 -8.05 34.90
C PHE A 152 14.87 -7.53 36.31
N ASN A 153 15.50 -8.15 37.31
CA ASN A 153 15.29 -7.87 38.75
C ASN A 153 16.52 -7.24 39.39
N GLY A 154 16.31 -6.54 40.50
CA GLY A 154 17.39 -6.00 41.32
C GLY A 154 18.18 -4.87 40.66
N LEU A 155 17.60 -4.20 39.71
CA LEU A 155 18.23 -3.08 38.99
C LEU A 155 18.19 -1.81 39.83
N PRO A 156 19.31 -1.05 39.98
CA PRO A 156 19.29 0.23 40.67
C PRO A 156 18.29 1.19 40.04
N ARG A 157 17.48 1.85 40.89
CA ARG A 157 16.58 2.91 40.36
C ARG A 157 17.33 4.20 40.08
N TYR A 158 18.33 4.52 40.90
CA TYR A 158 19.07 5.78 40.85
C TYR A 158 20.55 5.57 40.63
N THR A 159 21.23 6.58 40.13
CA THR A 159 22.69 6.75 40.16
C THR A 159 23.01 8.18 40.57
N ALA A 160 23.74 8.36 41.69
CA ALA A 160 24.07 9.65 42.29
C ALA A 160 22.82 10.59 42.43
N GLY A 161 21.72 10.03 42.85
CA GLY A 161 20.44 10.74 43.05
C GLY A 161 19.65 11.03 41.80
N ARG A 162 20.08 10.62 40.60
CA ARG A 162 19.37 10.77 39.32
C ARG A 162 18.75 9.41 38.94
N GLU A 163 17.49 9.45 38.54
CA GLU A 163 16.80 8.24 38.06
C GLU A 163 17.46 7.73 36.78
N ILE A 164 17.71 6.41 36.72
CA ILE A 164 18.33 5.76 35.56
C ILE A 164 17.29 5.52 34.48
N GLU A 165 17.61 5.89 33.22
CA GLU A 165 16.79 5.54 32.06
C GLU A 165 17.14 4.14 31.57
N TYR A 166 16.19 3.22 31.67
CA TYR A 166 16.33 1.87 31.15
C TYR A 166 15.66 1.72 29.80
N THR A 167 16.40 1.15 28.84
CA THR A 167 15.91 0.83 27.48
C THR A 167 16.32 -0.58 27.10
N VAL A 168 15.62 -1.15 26.11
CA VAL A 168 15.98 -2.45 25.53
C VAL A 168 16.29 -2.32 24.05
N LYS A 169 17.16 -3.20 23.55
CA LYS A 169 17.41 -3.39 22.12
C LYS A 169 17.48 -4.88 21.82
N GLU A 170 17.02 -5.25 20.63
CA GLU A 170 17.06 -6.60 20.09
C GLU A 170 18.11 -6.70 19.00
N ASP A 171 18.73 -7.85 18.83
CA ASP A 171 19.57 -8.13 17.67
C ASP A 171 18.71 -8.16 16.40
N PRO A 172 19.19 -7.63 15.26
CA PRO A 172 18.44 -7.62 14.01
C PRO A 172 17.97 -9.00 13.59
N ILE A 173 16.70 -9.12 13.24
CA ILE A 173 16.09 -10.36 12.74
C ILE A 173 15.75 -10.17 11.26
N ALA A 174 16.20 -11.10 10.42
CA ALA A 174 15.90 -11.06 9.00
C ALA A 174 14.39 -11.04 8.75
N HIS A 175 13.95 -10.22 7.80
CA HIS A 175 12.54 -10.05 7.41
C HIS A 175 11.64 -9.36 8.45
N TYR A 176 12.22 -8.78 9.51
CA TYR A 176 11.46 -8.03 10.52
C TYR A 176 12.05 -6.65 10.77
N THR A 177 11.16 -5.69 10.98
CA THR A 177 11.50 -4.38 11.54
C THR A 177 11.16 -4.38 13.02
N SER A 178 12.14 -3.97 13.88
CA SER A 178 11.94 -3.87 15.32
C SER A 178 11.52 -2.46 15.72
N SER A 179 10.57 -2.36 16.64
CA SER A 179 10.21 -1.11 17.32
C SER A 179 10.12 -1.32 18.82
N TYR A 180 10.33 -0.25 19.59
CA TYR A 180 10.43 -0.29 21.05
C TYR A 180 9.45 0.70 21.66
N SER A 181 8.78 0.29 22.74
CA SER A 181 7.82 1.11 23.46
C SER A 181 7.76 0.77 24.93
N GLY A 182 7.06 1.57 25.73
CA GLY A 182 6.91 1.39 27.15
C GLY A 182 7.96 2.16 27.95
N SER A 183 8.05 1.86 29.23
CA SER A 183 9.01 2.47 30.17
C SER A 183 9.40 1.50 31.27
N SER A 184 10.50 1.78 31.96
CA SER A 184 10.93 1.02 33.14
C SER A 184 9.94 1.06 34.29
N ALA A 185 9.04 2.04 34.33
CA ALA A 185 7.99 2.15 35.36
C ALA A 185 6.80 1.21 35.09
N THR A 186 6.65 0.70 33.86
CA THR A 186 5.53 -0.17 33.46
C THR A 186 6.02 -1.49 32.88
N GLU A 187 6.30 -1.53 31.61
CA GLU A 187 6.82 -2.67 30.87
C GLU A 187 7.53 -2.15 29.62
N LEU A 188 8.67 -2.70 29.27
CA LEU A 188 9.34 -2.45 28.01
C LEU A 188 8.87 -3.47 26.96
N THR A 189 8.42 -3.00 25.82
CA THR A 189 7.90 -3.84 24.73
C THR A 189 8.79 -3.75 23.50
N VAL A 190 9.19 -4.93 22.99
CA VAL A 190 9.89 -5.08 21.72
C VAL A 190 8.89 -5.67 20.72
N THR A 191 8.54 -4.89 19.71
CA THR A 191 7.60 -5.32 18.65
C THR A 191 8.34 -5.57 17.36
N ASN A 192 8.21 -6.77 16.80
CA ASN A 192 8.69 -7.07 15.45
C ASN A 192 7.52 -7.17 14.49
N THR A 193 7.59 -6.34 13.46
CA THR A 193 6.65 -6.35 12.35
C THR A 193 7.28 -7.04 11.16
N ILE A 194 6.59 -8.03 10.58
CA ILE A 194 7.08 -8.73 9.41
C ILE A 194 7.21 -7.77 8.23
N GLU A 195 8.35 -7.79 7.54
CA GLU A 195 8.55 -7.21 6.22
C GLU A 195 8.17 -8.23 5.15
N GLY A 196 7.99 -7.75 3.90
CA GLY A 196 7.73 -8.69 2.80
C GLY A 196 6.26 -9.02 2.62
N LYS A 197 5.39 -8.01 2.79
CA LYS A 197 4.07 -8.02 2.18
C LYS A 197 4.18 -7.47 0.76
N VAL A 198 3.51 -8.14 -0.17
CA VAL A 198 3.50 -7.77 -1.59
C VAL A 198 2.10 -7.49 -2.08
N SER A 199 2.01 -6.88 -3.23
CA SER A 199 0.75 -6.64 -3.93
C SER A 199 0.89 -7.08 -5.38
N VAL A 200 -0.18 -7.63 -5.94
CA VAL A 200 -0.25 -8.07 -7.33
C VAL A 200 -1.31 -7.24 -8.06
N PRO A 201 -0.90 -6.22 -8.82
CA PRO A 201 -1.81 -5.42 -9.63
C PRO A 201 -2.19 -6.17 -10.91
N VAL A 202 -3.45 -6.04 -11.29
CA VAL A 202 -4.04 -6.63 -12.50
C VAL A 202 -4.79 -5.56 -13.27
N THR A 203 -4.53 -5.49 -14.57
CA THR A 203 -5.26 -4.65 -15.52
C THR A 203 -5.94 -5.53 -16.56
N LYS A 204 -7.25 -5.38 -16.72
CA LYS A 204 -8.03 -6.02 -17.77
C LYS A 204 -8.08 -5.13 -19.00
N LYS A 205 -7.84 -5.70 -20.17
CA LYS A 205 -8.00 -5.06 -21.49
C LYS A 205 -9.00 -5.84 -22.33
N TRP A 206 -9.74 -5.12 -23.16
CA TRP A 206 -10.67 -5.68 -24.13
C TRP A 206 -10.28 -5.27 -25.54
N ILE A 207 -10.33 -6.21 -26.47
CA ILE A 207 -10.25 -5.97 -27.91
C ILE A 207 -11.64 -6.30 -28.47
N GLY A 208 -12.33 -5.30 -28.99
CA GLY A 208 -13.76 -5.33 -29.30
C GLY A 208 -14.61 -4.92 -28.11
N ALA A 209 -15.94 -5.11 -28.21
CA ALA A 209 -16.87 -4.78 -27.13
C ALA A 209 -16.53 -5.54 -25.84
N PRO A 210 -16.51 -4.89 -24.67
CA PRO A 210 -16.28 -5.56 -23.39
C PRO A 210 -17.50 -6.39 -22.97
N ALA A 211 -17.26 -7.41 -22.14
CA ALA A 211 -18.32 -8.02 -21.33
C ALA A 211 -18.67 -7.13 -20.12
N ASP A 212 -19.75 -7.43 -19.41
CA ASP A 212 -20.18 -6.65 -18.23
C ASP A 212 -19.22 -6.80 -17.06
N SER A 213 -18.64 -7.97 -16.89
CA SER A 213 -17.70 -8.30 -15.80
C SER A 213 -16.80 -9.48 -16.16
N VAL A 214 -15.75 -9.64 -15.37
CA VAL A 214 -14.86 -10.81 -15.46
C VAL A 214 -14.31 -11.12 -14.07
N THR A 215 -14.13 -12.40 -13.74
CA THR A 215 -13.51 -12.83 -12.48
C THR A 215 -12.06 -13.23 -12.72
N ILE A 216 -11.17 -12.65 -11.93
CA ILE A 216 -9.75 -12.97 -11.88
C ILE A 216 -9.45 -13.68 -10.58
N HIS A 217 -8.75 -14.81 -10.65
CA HIS A 217 -8.29 -15.60 -9.52
C HIS A 217 -6.80 -15.39 -9.32
N LEU A 218 -6.38 -15.15 -8.08
CA LEU A 218 -4.99 -15.09 -7.66
C LEU A 218 -4.58 -16.43 -7.08
N LEU A 219 -3.49 -16.99 -7.57
CA LEU A 219 -2.91 -18.24 -7.08
C LEU A 219 -1.56 -17.97 -6.43
N ALA A 220 -1.33 -18.59 -5.27
CA ALA A 220 -0.04 -18.68 -4.59
C ALA A 220 0.50 -20.11 -4.79
N ASP A 221 1.65 -20.25 -5.44
CA ASP A 221 2.26 -21.56 -5.76
C ASP A 221 1.27 -22.56 -6.43
N GLY A 222 0.36 -22.01 -7.27
CA GLY A 222 -0.65 -22.77 -8.00
C GLY A 222 -1.94 -23.06 -7.24
N VAL A 223 -2.08 -22.58 -5.99
CA VAL A 223 -3.31 -22.71 -5.19
C VAL A 223 -4.02 -21.37 -5.13
N GLU A 224 -5.31 -21.34 -5.44
CA GLU A 224 -6.10 -20.11 -5.35
C GLU A 224 -6.18 -19.61 -3.91
N VAL A 225 -5.90 -18.31 -3.73
CA VAL A 225 -5.92 -17.66 -2.40
C VAL A 225 -6.90 -16.48 -2.34
N GLN A 226 -7.17 -15.84 -3.46
CA GLN A 226 -8.13 -14.74 -3.57
C GLN A 226 -8.75 -14.70 -4.97
N SER A 227 -9.90 -14.04 -5.10
CA SER A 227 -10.48 -13.71 -6.39
C SER A 227 -11.10 -12.31 -6.37
N ALA A 228 -11.25 -11.70 -7.55
CA ALA A 228 -11.86 -10.39 -7.71
C ALA A 228 -12.65 -10.33 -9.01
N THR A 229 -13.85 -9.74 -8.97
CA THR A 229 -14.65 -9.45 -10.16
C THR A 229 -14.37 -8.02 -10.59
N LEU A 230 -13.93 -7.85 -11.83
CA LEU A 230 -13.61 -6.56 -12.44
C LEU A 230 -14.74 -6.13 -13.37
N THR A 231 -15.04 -4.83 -13.34
CA THR A 231 -16.09 -4.19 -14.13
C THR A 231 -15.60 -2.84 -14.69
N ALA A 232 -16.40 -2.21 -15.52
CA ALA A 232 -16.13 -0.85 -15.99
C ALA A 232 -16.10 0.18 -14.85
N ALA A 233 -16.85 -0.06 -13.75
CA ALA A 233 -16.84 0.82 -12.57
C ALA A 233 -15.50 0.85 -11.87
N ASP A 234 -14.73 -0.23 -11.94
CA ASP A 234 -13.38 -0.37 -11.37
C ASP A 234 -12.29 0.06 -12.36
N ASN A 235 -12.67 0.66 -13.50
CA ASN A 235 -11.78 0.93 -14.62
C ASN A 235 -11.01 -0.32 -15.09
N TRP A 236 -11.59 -1.49 -14.93
CA TRP A 236 -10.99 -2.77 -15.30
C TRP A 236 -9.65 -3.04 -14.60
N GLN A 237 -9.51 -2.59 -13.35
CA GLN A 237 -8.28 -2.74 -12.56
C GLN A 237 -8.59 -3.29 -11.17
N HIS A 238 -7.68 -4.11 -10.67
CA HIS A 238 -7.68 -4.57 -9.29
C HIS A 238 -6.25 -4.74 -8.79
N THR A 239 -6.06 -4.58 -7.48
CA THR A 239 -4.78 -4.89 -6.82
C THR A 239 -5.04 -5.81 -5.65
N PHE A 240 -4.60 -7.04 -5.75
CA PHE A 240 -4.53 -7.95 -4.62
C PHE A 240 -3.44 -7.47 -3.68
N SER A 241 -3.80 -7.07 -2.45
CA SER A 241 -2.89 -6.40 -1.51
C SER A 241 -2.69 -7.22 -0.25
N ASN A 242 -1.66 -6.87 0.54
CA ASN A 242 -1.33 -7.48 1.83
C ASN A 242 -1.03 -8.98 1.74
N LEU A 243 -0.46 -9.40 0.62
CA LEU A 243 -0.10 -10.80 0.37
C LEU A 243 1.23 -11.14 1.05
N ASN A 244 1.37 -12.37 1.54
CA ASN A 244 2.63 -12.85 2.09
C ASN A 244 3.68 -12.97 0.98
N GLN A 245 4.91 -12.54 1.25
CA GLN A 245 6.01 -12.70 0.30
C GLN A 245 6.62 -14.10 0.35
N TYR A 246 6.58 -14.74 1.52
CA TYR A 246 7.21 -16.03 1.75
C TYR A 246 6.22 -17.08 2.28
N ASN A 247 6.48 -18.34 1.97
CA ASN A 247 5.87 -19.52 2.55
C ASN A 247 6.98 -20.47 3.01
N ASN A 248 7.05 -20.78 4.31
CA ASN A 248 8.13 -21.58 4.91
C ASN A 248 9.54 -21.11 4.50
N GLY A 249 9.75 -19.79 4.43
CA GLY A 249 11.02 -19.17 4.05
C GLY A 249 11.33 -19.14 2.54
N ALA A 250 10.49 -19.72 1.69
CA ALA A 250 10.59 -19.66 0.25
C ALA A 250 9.71 -18.54 -0.32
N LEU A 251 10.18 -17.85 -1.37
CA LEU A 251 9.38 -16.86 -2.10
C LEU A 251 8.15 -17.51 -2.72
N ILE A 252 6.98 -16.93 -2.51
CA ILE A 252 5.73 -17.36 -3.13
C ILE A 252 5.70 -16.91 -4.59
N ASN A 253 5.40 -17.84 -5.50
CA ASN A 253 5.13 -17.52 -6.89
C ASN A 253 3.64 -17.19 -7.08
N TYR A 254 3.32 -15.91 -7.21
CA TYR A 254 1.96 -15.45 -7.49
C TYR A 254 1.67 -15.46 -8.98
N THR A 255 0.60 -16.16 -9.36
CA THR A 255 0.07 -16.21 -10.73
C THR A 255 -1.41 -15.87 -10.73
N ILE A 256 -1.97 -15.55 -11.91
CA ILE A 256 -3.39 -15.29 -12.06
C ILE A 256 -4.01 -16.20 -13.12
N THR A 257 -5.31 -16.44 -12.99
CA THR A 257 -6.17 -17.03 -14.03
C THR A 257 -7.44 -16.18 -14.17
N GLU A 258 -8.17 -16.39 -15.25
CA GLU A 258 -9.44 -15.74 -15.52
C GLU A 258 -10.51 -16.81 -15.78
N ASP A 259 -11.73 -16.59 -15.30
CA ASP A 259 -12.87 -17.37 -15.72
C ASP A 259 -13.11 -17.19 -17.23
N ALA A 260 -13.41 -18.28 -17.93
CA ALA A 260 -13.69 -18.21 -19.36
C ALA A 260 -14.86 -17.26 -19.63
N VAL A 261 -14.64 -16.30 -20.53
CA VAL A 261 -15.69 -15.40 -21.02
C VAL A 261 -16.15 -15.90 -22.38
N ASP A 262 -17.46 -16.22 -22.51
CA ASP A 262 -18.02 -16.75 -23.74
C ASP A 262 -17.85 -15.78 -24.91
N GLY A 263 -17.40 -16.29 -26.07
CA GLY A 263 -17.13 -15.50 -27.25
C GLY A 263 -15.80 -14.74 -27.25
N TYR A 264 -14.92 -14.98 -26.27
CA TYR A 264 -13.60 -14.34 -26.20
C TYR A 264 -12.46 -15.35 -26.10
N THR A 265 -11.29 -14.93 -26.55
CA THR A 265 -10.02 -15.60 -26.22
C THR A 265 -9.28 -14.76 -25.20
N THR A 266 -8.67 -15.42 -24.19
CA THR A 266 -7.92 -14.75 -23.11
C THR A 266 -6.43 -14.90 -23.33
N GLN A 267 -5.68 -13.82 -23.16
CA GLN A 267 -4.24 -13.78 -23.10
C GLN A 267 -3.80 -13.08 -21.80
N ILE A 268 -2.99 -13.74 -20.99
CA ILE A 268 -2.38 -13.19 -19.78
C ILE A 268 -0.90 -12.93 -20.05
N THR A 269 -0.45 -11.72 -19.73
CA THR A 269 0.94 -11.28 -19.89
C THR A 269 1.41 -10.55 -18.64
N GLY A 270 2.75 -10.41 -18.47
CA GLY A 270 3.33 -9.81 -17.29
C GLY A 270 3.65 -10.85 -16.21
N ASP A 271 3.84 -10.35 -15.00
CA ASP A 271 4.18 -11.13 -13.81
C ASP A 271 3.52 -10.52 -12.56
N ALA A 272 3.88 -10.99 -11.38
CA ALA A 272 3.33 -10.50 -10.12
C ALA A 272 3.54 -9.00 -9.85
N ALA A 273 4.44 -8.33 -10.58
CA ALA A 273 4.61 -6.88 -10.49
C ALA A 273 3.52 -6.13 -11.27
N ASN A 274 3.02 -6.71 -12.36
CA ASN A 274 1.94 -6.12 -13.15
C ASN A 274 1.40 -7.12 -14.18
N TYR A 275 0.26 -7.74 -13.90
CA TYR A 275 -0.44 -8.57 -14.88
C TYR A 275 -1.36 -7.77 -15.78
N VAL A 276 -1.37 -8.13 -17.08
CA VAL A 276 -2.34 -7.65 -18.05
C VAL A 276 -3.09 -8.83 -18.62
N VAL A 277 -4.41 -8.83 -18.45
CA VAL A 277 -5.33 -9.83 -19.00
C VAL A 277 -6.06 -9.21 -20.18
N THR A 278 -5.81 -9.72 -21.38
CA THR A 278 -6.43 -9.21 -22.61
C THR A 278 -7.44 -10.22 -23.12
N ASN A 279 -8.71 -9.81 -23.26
CA ASN A 279 -9.74 -10.60 -23.94
C ASN A 279 -10.02 -10.02 -25.32
N THR A 280 -9.93 -10.89 -26.32
CA THR A 280 -10.24 -10.55 -27.71
C THR A 280 -11.59 -11.14 -28.07
N ASN A 281 -12.51 -10.28 -28.51
CA ASN A 281 -13.84 -10.69 -28.94
C ASN A 281 -13.75 -11.44 -30.29
N MET A 282 -14.30 -12.65 -30.32
CA MET A 282 -14.25 -13.57 -31.47
C MET A 282 -15.53 -13.53 -32.31
N LYS A 283 -16.37 -12.50 -32.12
CA LYS A 283 -17.60 -12.33 -32.89
C LYS A 283 -17.28 -12.25 -34.39
N THR A 284 -18.06 -12.98 -35.17
CA THR A 284 -18.04 -12.92 -36.63
C THR A 284 -19.38 -12.39 -37.15
N ARG A 285 -19.42 -12.03 -38.42
CA ARG A 285 -20.64 -11.68 -39.15
C ARG A 285 -20.68 -12.36 -40.50
N ASP A 286 -21.88 -12.55 -41.00
CA ASP A 286 -22.16 -12.99 -42.36
C ASP A 286 -22.78 -11.83 -43.12
N ILE A 287 -22.34 -11.60 -44.38
CA ILE A 287 -22.85 -10.54 -45.22
C ILE A 287 -23.49 -11.15 -46.47
N PRO A 288 -24.83 -11.25 -46.52
CA PRO A 288 -25.53 -11.71 -47.70
C PRO A 288 -25.52 -10.64 -48.83
N VAL A 289 -25.33 -11.11 -50.05
CA VAL A 289 -25.38 -10.30 -51.26
C VAL A 289 -26.39 -10.90 -52.21
N THR A 290 -27.29 -10.06 -52.72
CA THR A 290 -28.27 -10.41 -53.76
C THR A 290 -27.99 -9.61 -55.02
N LYS A 291 -27.84 -10.31 -56.13
CA LYS A 291 -27.75 -9.70 -57.47
C LYS A 291 -29.13 -9.60 -58.12
N VAL A 292 -29.46 -8.42 -58.64
CA VAL A 292 -30.71 -8.17 -59.36
C VAL A 292 -30.38 -7.64 -60.76
N TRP A 293 -31.13 -8.13 -61.78
CA TRP A 293 -31.03 -7.67 -63.14
C TRP A 293 -32.34 -7.03 -63.55
N GLU A 294 -32.25 -5.88 -64.20
CA GLU A 294 -33.38 -5.15 -64.77
C GLU A 294 -33.21 -5.01 -66.27
N ASN A 295 -34.31 -5.19 -67.02
CA ASN A 295 -34.47 -5.17 -68.50
C ASN A 295 -33.79 -6.37 -69.19
N GLN A 296 -32.60 -6.76 -68.81
CA GLN A 296 -31.87 -7.91 -69.36
C GLN A 296 -31.03 -8.59 -68.27
N GLU A 297 -31.10 -9.92 -68.23
CA GLU A 297 -30.26 -10.74 -67.34
C GLU A 297 -28.89 -10.93 -67.99
N GLY A 298 -27.81 -10.72 -67.21
CA GLY A 298 -26.45 -11.04 -67.61
C GLY A 298 -26.08 -12.48 -67.27
N ASP A 299 -24.87 -12.91 -67.69
CA ASP A 299 -24.39 -14.29 -67.48
C ASP A 299 -23.77 -14.46 -66.06
N SER A 300 -23.11 -13.43 -65.54
CA SER A 300 -22.45 -13.42 -64.25
C SER A 300 -22.19 -12.00 -63.74
N ALA A 301 -21.95 -11.87 -62.45
CA ALA A 301 -21.51 -10.62 -61.81
C ALA A 301 -20.37 -10.93 -60.84
N GLU A 302 -19.26 -10.19 -60.91
CA GLU A 302 -18.16 -10.31 -59.96
C GLU A 302 -18.31 -9.23 -58.89
N ILE A 303 -18.50 -9.69 -57.63
CA ILE A 303 -18.64 -8.85 -56.45
C ILE A 303 -17.34 -8.92 -55.63
N VAL A 304 -16.83 -7.73 -55.27
CA VAL A 304 -15.61 -7.56 -54.47
C VAL A 304 -16.00 -7.06 -53.11
N LEU A 305 -15.54 -7.76 -52.06
CA LEU A 305 -15.72 -7.38 -50.66
C LEU A 305 -14.49 -6.62 -50.15
N TYR A 306 -14.75 -5.48 -49.49
CA TYR A 306 -13.72 -4.67 -48.86
C TYR A 306 -13.93 -4.64 -47.34
N ARG A 307 -12.83 -4.67 -46.60
CA ARG A 307 -12.76 -4.43 -45.16
C ARG A 307 -11.93 -3.16 -44.95
N ASP A 308 -12.52 -2.12 -44.36
CA ASP A 308 -11.91 -0.78 -44.19
C ASP A 308 -11.27 -0.23 -45.48
N GLY A 309 -11.95 -0.48 -46.60
CA GLY A 309 -11.49 -0.03 -47.92
C GLY A 309 -10.42 -0.90 -48.58
N VAL A 310 -9.98 -1.98 -47.92
CA VAL A 310 -9.02 -2.96 -48.46
C VAL A 310 -9.79 -4.18 -48.95
N GLU A 311 -9.54 -4.61 -50.21
CA GLU A 311 -10.11 -5.85 -50.76
C GLU A 311 -9.68 -7.05 -49.94
N VAL A 312 -10.67 -7.86 -49.50
CA VAL A 312 -10.44 -9.05 -48.65
C VAL A 312 -11.00 -10.33 -49.29
N ASP A 313 -11.99 -10.22 -50.16
CA ASP A 313 -12.58 -11.36 -50.83
C ASP A 313 -13.25 -10.94 -52.15
N ARG A 314 -13.53 -11.91 -53.01
CA ARG A 314 -14.11 -11.71 -54.33
C ARG A 314 -14.87 -12.96 -54.74
N VAL A 315 -16.08 -12.79 -55.26
CA VAL A 315 -16.92 -13.87 -55.73
C VAL A 315 -17.59 -13.56 -57.10
N THR A 316 -17.69 -14.56 -57.93
CA THR A 316 -18.55 -14.47 -59.14
C THR A 316 -19.90 -15.14 -58.84
N ILE A 317 -20.97 -14.38 -59.00
CA ILE A 317 -22.35 -14.83 -58.76
C ILE A 317 -22.99 -15.08 -60.13
N THR A 318 -23.69 -16.21 -60.27
CA THR A 318 -24.35 -16.66 -61.49
C THR A 318 -25.81 -17.08 -61.23
N LYS A 319 -26.54 -17.40 -62.30
CA LYS A 319 -27.87 -17.96 -62.18
C LYS A 319 -27.91 -19.32 -61.47
N ALA A 320 -26.82 -20.08 -61.49
CA ALA A 320 -26.71 -21.34 -60.77
C ALA A 320 -26.70 -21.14 -59.24
N ASP A 321 -26.32 -19.95 -58.78
CA ASP A 321 -26.29 -19.53 -57.37
C ASP A 321 -27.58 -18.82 -56.95
N ASP A 322 -28.64 -18.84 -57.76
CA ASP A 322 -29.87 -18.05 -57.59
C ASP A 322 -29.60 -16.55 -57.42
N TRP A 323 -28.51 -16.06 -58.04
CA TRP A 323 -28.05 -14.67 -57.93
C TRP A 323 -27.80 -14.20 -56.51
N LYS A 324 -27.32 -15.12 -55.62
CA LYS A 324 -27.04 -14.85 -54.18
C LYS A 324 -25.69 -15.41 -53.78
N HIS A 325 -25.09 -14.71 -52.83
CA HIS A 325 -23.89 -15.18 -52.14
C HIS A 325 -23.89 -14.68 -50.69
N THR A 326 -23.22 -15.39 -49.80
CA THR A 326 -23.00 -14.90 -48.43
C THR A 326 -21.51 -14.99 -48.12
N PHE A 327 -20.90 -13.84 -47.90
CA PHE A 327 -19.56 -13.82 -47.32
C PHE A 327 -19.69 -14.16 -45.85
N SER A 328 -19.16 -15.32 -45.41
CA SER A 328 -19.40 -15.90 -44.07
C SER A 328 -18.16 -15.86 -43.19
N ASN A 329 -18.38 -15.88 -41.87
CA ASN A 329 -17.34 -15.90 -40.88
C ASN A 329 -16.37 -14.70 -40.95
N LEU A 330 -16.84 -13.57 -41.38
CA LEU A 330 -16.02 -12.36 -41.41
C LEU A 330 -15.77 -11.86 -40.00
N GLU A 331 -14.54 -11.47 -39.70
CA GLU A 331 -14.20 -10.88 -38.41
C GLU A 331 -15.02 -9.63 -38.14
N PHE A 332 -15.59 -9.51 -36.93
CA PHE A 332 -16.40 -8.35 -36.56
C PHE A 332 -15.52 -7.20 -36.08
N TYR A 333 -14.46 -7.51 -35.35
CA TYR A 333 -13.53 -6.53 -34.75
C TYR A 333 -12.11 -6.71 -35.26
N ASP A 334 -11.40 -5.60 -35.40
CA ASP A 334 -9.92 -5.62 -35.53
C ASP A 334 -9.27 -6.15 -34.25
N LYS A 335 -8.35 -7.11 -34.38
CA LYS A 335 -7.67 -7.74 -33.23
C LYS A 335 -6.53 -6.90 -32.66
N THR A 336 -6.22 -5.75 -33.25
CA THR A 336 -5.14 -4.86 -32.83
C THR A 336 -5.65 -3.76 -31.90
N ASP A 337 -6.71 -3.07 -32.33
CA ASP A 337 -7.25 -1.91 -31.62
C ASP A 337 -8.71 -2.05 -31.19
N GLY A 338 -9.40 -3.11 -31.66
CA GLY A 338 -10.75 -3.47 -31.26
C GLY A 338 -11.86 -2.68 -31.94
N HIS A 339 -11.56 -1.90 -32.97
CA HIS A 339 -12.63 -1.22 -33.71
C HIS A 339 -13.48 -2.22 -34.53
N GLU A 340 -14.73 -1.89 -34.73
CA GLU A 340 -15.63 -2.65 -35.62
C GLU A 340 -15.23 -2.43 -37.07
N TYR A 341 -15.00 -3.53 -37.82
CA TYR A 341 -14.68 -3.46 -39.24
C TYR A 341 -15.83 -2.91 -40.06
N ALA A 342 -15.53 -1.98 -40.98
CA ALA A 342 -16.45 -1.49 -41.96
C ALA A 342 -16.35 -2.30 -43.26
N TYR A 343 -17.38 -3.09 -43.54
CA TYR A 343 -17.47 -3.88 -44.77
C TYR A 343 -18.29 -3.16 -45.82
N THR A 344 -17.76 -3.09 -47.04
CA THR A 344 -18.41 -2.54 -48.24
C THR A 344 -18.21 -3.49 -49.42
N ILE A 345 -19.03 -3.35 -50.43
CA ILE A 345 -18.88 -4.10 -51.68
C ILE A 345 -18.76 -3.20 -52.89
N SER A 346 -18.17 -3.69 -53.95
CA SER A 346 -18.28 -3.15 -55.28
C SER A 346 -18.58 -4.28 -56.27
N GLU A 347 -19.01 -3.90 -57.47
CA GLU A 347 -19.13 -4.81 -58.59
C GLU A 347 -18.11 -4.44 -59.65
N THR A 348 -17.44 -5.44 -60.25
CA THR A 348 -16.66 -5.20 -61.48
C THR A 348 -17.56 -4.72 -62.58
N PRO A 349 -17.32 -3.56 -63.22
CA PRO A 349 -18.21 -2.97 -64.21
C PRO A 349 -18.53 -3.93 -65.35
N ILE A 350 -19.84 -4.10 -65.63
CA ILE A 350 -20.34 -4.93 -66.73
C ILE A 350 -20.74 -4.02 -67.89
N SER A 351 -20.17 -4.26 -69.08
CA SER A 351 -20.44 -3.46 -70.24
C SER A 351 -21.95 -3.48 -70.65
N GLY A 352 -22.53 -2.30 -70.82
CA GLY A 352 -23.92 -2.18 -71.17
C GLY A 352 -24.89 -2.08 -70.01
N TYR A 353 -24.43 -2.07 -68.81
CA TYR A 353 -25.27 -1.91 -67.60
C TYR A 353 -24.84 -0.73 -66.76
N THR A 354 -25.80 -0.18 -66.00
CA THR A 354 -25.56 0.74 -64.89
C THR A 354 -25.74 -0.03 -63.58
N THR A 355 -24.79 0.09 -62.64
CA THR A 355 -24.82 -0.61 -61.34
C THR A 355 -25.31 0.33 -60.25
N GLN A 356 -26.25 -0.14 -59.43
CA GLN A 356 -26.64 0.46 -58.16
C GLN A 356 -26.47 -0.54 -57.05
N ILE A 357 -25.78 -0.11 -55.96
CA ILE A 357 -25.61 -0.91 -54.75
C ILE A 357 -26.39 -0.26 -53.63
N THR A 358 -27.22 -1.06 -52.93
CA THR A 358 -28.03 -0.65 -51.78
C THR A 358 -27.85 -1.64 -50.64
N GLY A 359 -28.26 -1.25 -49.42
CA GLY A 359 -28.08 -2.06 -48.22
C GLY A 359 -26.83 -1.69 -47.44
N ASN A 360 -26.45 -2.48 -46.48
CA ASN A 360 -25.33 -2.28 -45.58
C ASN A 360 -24.78 -3.64 -45.06
N GLN A 361 -23.72 -3.61 -44.28
CA GLN A 361 -23.08 -4.82 -43.77
C GLN A 361 -23.91 -5.62 -42.74
N ASP A 362 -24.93 -4.98 -42.15
CA ASP A 362 -25.77 -5.64 -41.11
C ASP A 362 -26.98 -6.34 -41.71
N ASP A 363 -27.57 -5.72 -42.77
CA ASP A 363 -28.78 -6.23 -43.43
C ASP A 363 -28.47 -6.96 -44.76
N GLY A 364 -27.23 -6.87 -45.22
CA GLY A 364 -26.79 -7.36 -46.53
C GLY A 364 -26.88 -6.32 -47.62
N PHE A 365 -26.32 -6.66 -48.78
CA PHE A 365 -26.27 -5.78 -49.93
C PHE A 365 -27.12 -6.30 -51.10
N THR A 366 -27.70 -5.39 -51.87
CA THR A 366 -28.34 -5.68 -53.16
C THR A 366 -27.60 -4.92 -54.25
N VAL A 367 -27.12 -5.64 -55.26
CA VAL A 367 -26.46 -5.11 -56.44
C VAL A 367 -27.40 -5.21 -57.61
N THR A 368 -27.93 -4.08 -58.09
CA THR A 368 -28.88 -4.01 -59.22
C THR A 368 -28.15 -3.53 -60.45
N ASN A 369 -28.22 -4.32 -61.52
CA ASN A 369 -27.75 -3.89 -62.84
C ASN A 369 -28.95 -3.67 -63.79
N THR A 370 -29.01 -2.47 -64.33
CA THR A 370 -30.07 -2.06 -65.30
C THR A 370 -29.49 -1.93 -66.70
N ALA A 371 -29.98 -2.75 -67.66
CA ALA A 371 -29.66 -2.59 -69.06
C ALA A 371 -30.49 -1.44 -69.72
N PRO A 372 -29.95 -0.75 -70.65
CA PRO A 372 -30.71 0.28 -71.39
C PRO A 372 -31.99 -0.31 -72.02
N VAL A 373 -33.09 0.37 -71.87
CA VAL A 373 -34.32 0.00 -72.58
C VAL A 373 -34.07 0.25 -74.08
N VAL A 374 -33.96 -0.81 -74.89
CA VAL A 374 -33.98 -0.64 -76.38
C VAL A 374 -35.40 -0.28 -76.82
N PRO A 375 -35.64 0.87 -77.31
CA PRO A 375 -36.94 1.21 -77.82
C PRO A 375 -37.36 0.20 -78.96
N PRO A 376 -38.61 -0.24 -79.02
CA PRO A 376 -39.04 -1.14 -80.11
C PRO A 376 -38.70 -0.52 -81.48
N THR A 377 -37.89 -1.23 -82.24
CA THR A 377 -37.62 -0.86 -83.61
C THR A 377 -38.98 -0.82 -84.38
N THR A 378 -39.46 0.37 -84.67
CA THR A 378 -40.62 0.49 -85.55
C THR A 378 -40.29 -0.23 -86.84
N PRO A 379 -41.16 -1.14 -87.37
CA PRO A 379 -40.94 -1.75 -88.63
C PRO A 379 -40.85 -0.66 -89.75
N PRO A 380 -39.97 -0.83 -90.75
CA PRO A 380 -39.86 0.18 -91.84
C PRO A 380 -41.22 0.38 -92.45
N THR A 381 -41.78 1.59 -92.40
CA THR A 381 -42.97 2.01 -93.08
C THR A 381 -42.72 1.97 -94.62
N THR A 382 -43.40 1.09 -95.28
CA THR A 382 -43.47 1.03 -96.77
C THR A 382 -43.88 2.40 -97.31
N PRO A 383 -43.19 3.00 -98.33
CA PRO A 383 -43.55 4.31 -98.85
C PRO A 383 -44.88 4.25 -99.59
N GLU A 384 -45.84 5.04 -99.17
CA GLU A 384 -47.13 5.27 -99.88
C GLU A 384 -46.89 6.13 -101.09
N PRO A 385 -47.55 5.87 -102.24
CA PRO A 385 -47.32 6.56 -103.52
C PRO A 385 -47.85 8.00 -103.54
N LYS A 386 -47.05 8.94 -104.09
CA LYS A 386 -47.32 10.34 -104.22
C LYS A 386 -48.54 10.59 -105.04
N LYS A 387 -49.47 11.38 -104.55
CA LYS A 387 -50.54 12.07 -105.31
C LYS A 387 -50.11 13.52 -105.60
N PRO A 388 -50.45 14.05 -106.85
CA PRO A 388 -49.88 15.32 -107.29
C PRO A 388 -50.57 16.53 -106.66
N GLY A 389 -49.82 17.59 -106.54
CA GLY A 389 -50.16 18.79 -105.85
C GLY A 389 -51.04 19.78 -106.56
N LEU A 390 -51.51 20.78 -105.90
CA LEU A 390 -51.87 22.11 -106.33
C LEU A 390 -51.56 23.14 -105.21
N PRO A 391 -51.44 24.42 -105.58
CA PRO A 391 -50.42 25.26 -104.94
C PRO A 391 -50.99 26.36 -104.05
N TYR A 392 -50.12 26.84 -103.20
CA TYR A 392 -49.95 28.21 -102.74
C TYR A 392 -51.11 29.01 -102.14
N THR A 393 -50.89 29.48 -100.93
CA THR A 393 -50.76 30.87 -100.45
C THR A 393 -50.64 30.89 -98.93
N GLY A 394 -49.63 31.48 -98.47
CA GLY A 394 -49.44 32.77 -97.77
C GLY A 394 -49.75 32.71 -96.31
N ASP A 395 -48.86 33.00 -95.64
CA ASP A 395 -48.35 34.11 -94.86
C ASP A 395 -48.19 33.90 -93.32
N ALA A 396 -47.07 34.21 -92.96
CA ALA A 396 -46.52 35.01 -91.89
C ALA A 396 -46.85 34.77 -90.37
N SER A 397 -45.78 34.79 -89.74
CA SER A 397 -45.54 35.34 -88.35
C SER A 397 -46.04 34.49 -87.15
N GLY A 398 -45.24 34.18 -86.24
CA GLY A 398 -44.42 34.88 -85.35
C GLY A 398 -44.08 34.08 -84.09
N ILE A 399 -42.87 34.05 -83.84
CA ILE A 399 -42.18 34.39 -82.60
C ILE A 399 -42.46 33.56 -81.35
N ALA A 400 -41.36 33.13 -80.79
CA ALA A 400 -40.72 33.22 -79.49
C ALA A 400 -40.65 31.98 -78.66
N SER A 401 -39.43 31.57 -78.51
CA SER A 401 -38.62 31.34 -77.36
C SER A 401 -39.36 31.04 -76.03
N ILE A 402 -38.87 30.05 -75.29
CA ILE A 402 -38.18 30.27 -74.03
C ILE A 402 -37.50 28.98 -73.58
N VAL A 403 -36.21 29.15 -73.28
CA VAL A 403 -35.30 28.26 -72.61
C VAL A 403 -35.70 28.19 -71.13
N GLY A 404 -35.71 27.02 -70.53
CA GLY A 404 -35.83 26.82 -69.07
C GLY A 404 -34.77 25.87 -68.58
N ALA A 405 -33.71 26.44 -68.08
CA ALA A 405 -32.63 25.70 -67.33
C ALA A 405 -33.13 25.28 -65.96
N ALA A 406 -32.95 24.05 -65.61
CA ALA A 406 -33.14 23.60 -64.25
C ALA A 406 -31.79 23.57 -63.48
N ALA A 407 -31.75 24.38 -62.46
CA ALA A 407 -30.57 24.53 -61.54
C ALA A 407 -30.44 23.40 -60.53
N LEU A 408 -29.24 22.95 -60.41
CA LEU A 408 -28.78 22.12 -59.28
C LEU A 408 -28.79 22.93 -57.94
N SER A 409 -29.36 22.38 -56.89
CA SER A 409 -29.15 22.86 -55.52
C SER A 409 -28.33 21.85 -54.70
N LEU A 410 -27.10 22.22 -54.44
CA LEU A 410 -26.33 21.63 -53.35
C LEU A 410 -26.86 22.20 -52.04
N SER A 411 -27.22 21.31 -51.07
CA SER A 411 -27.37 21.69 -49.69
C SER A 411 -26.27 21.02 -48.86
N GLY A 412 -25.33 21.85 -48.41
CA GLY A 412 -24.29 21.45 -47.47
C GLY A 412 -24.87 21.32 -46.08
N LEU A 413 -24.44 20.28 -45.40
CA LEU A 413 -24.69 20.09 -43.96
C LEU A 413 -23.45 20.53 -43.19
N GLY A 414 -23.60 21.58 -42.39
CA GLY A 414 -22.60 22.09 -41.51
C GLY A 414 -22.46 21.24 -40.25
N ILE A 415 -21.23 20.93 -39.92
CA ILE A 415 -20.84 20.27 -38.64
C ILE A 415 -20.72 21.34 -37.56
N ALA A 416 -21.51 21.23 -36.53
CA ALA A 416 -21.37 22.04 -35.31
C ALA A 416 -20.53 21.30 -34.29
N LEU A 417 -19.30 21.78 -34.10
CA LEU A 417 -18.44 21.42 -32.98
C LEU A 417 -18.96 22.10 -31.70
N ARG A 418 -19.31 21.31 -30.70
CA ARG A 418 -19.53 21.79 -29.34
C ARG A 418 -18.39 21.33 -28.43
N ARG A 419 -17.47 22.24 -28.12
CA ARG A 419 -16.59 22.17 -26.97
C ARG A 419 -17.42 22.36 -25.71
N LYS A 420 -17.20 21.53 -24.70
CA LYS A 420 -17.58 21.80 -23.34
C LYS A 420 -16.35 21.59 -22.44
N ASN A 421 -15.88 22.70 -21.86
CA ASN A 421 -14.95 22.74 -20.75
C ASN A 421 -15.70 22.39 -19.47
N SER A 422 -15.12 21.60 -18.64
CA SER A 422 -14.82 21.74 -17.19
C SER A 422 -14.28 20.41 -16.69
#